data_aa511002ca310d21a85d37d0f177741b
#
_entry.id   aa511002ca310d21a85d37d0f177741b
#
_cell.length_a   1.000
_cell.length_b   1.000
_cell.length_c   1.000
_cell.angle_alpha   90.00
_cell.angle_beta   90.00
_cell.angle_gamma   90.00
#
_symmetry.space_group_name_H-M   'P 1'
#
loop_
_entity.id
_entity.type
_entity.pdbx_description
1 polymer ?
#
loop_
_entity_poly.entity_id
_entity_poly.type
_entity_poly.pdbx_seq_one_letter_code
_entity_poly.pdbx_strand_id
1 'polypeptide(L)'
;MPPVHVGLNLVFLTPGEQGGMETYARELIPELVAAAPEHRFTCFVNRDAASANGPWQGLTGSVVVPVSARSRMQWVRGEQLLLPPLAQRAGVDLLHSFASTAPGWGSFSRVVTIHDLIYRTLPEAHPGVRALGMRVLVPLAARRSARVIADSQATAADVRRYLHVAPHRVDVVALGIGAAARTAALPEADVRAMVDAGDRAIVISVSAKLAHKNLLRLIGALASIPASQRPLLVLPGYPTPHEAQLRARVAALGVADDVRFLGWVSAAELEGLYAAARCVVLPTLAEGFGLPVLEAMARGVPVACSDIPVLREVAGDDARFFDPRSETAIAQAIGQLLGDSDSDSDLASRLRAAGPARARQFSWRRAAEQTLAVYERALA
;
A
#
# COMPACT_ATOMS: atom_id res chain seq x y z
N MET A 1 -30.18 6.47 3.02
CA MET A 1 -30.40 5.00 2.94
C MET A 1 -30.95 4.52 4.28
N PRO A 2 -31.87 3.53 4.36
CA PRO A 2 -32.23 2.93 5.64
C PRO A 2 -31.00 2.29 6.30
N PRO A 3 -31.00 2.07 7.62
CA PRO A 3 -29.92 1.37 8.31
C PRO A 3 -29.62 0.01 7.66
N VAL A 4 -28.36 -0.26 7.36
CA VAL A 4 -27.90 -1.48 6.68
C VAL A 4 -26.89 -2.19 7.57
N HIS A 5 -26.88 -3.51 7.51
CA HIS A 5 -25.85 -4.32 8.16
C HIS A 5 -24.72 -4.66 7.17
N VAL A 6 -23.57 -4.02 7.34
CA VAL A 6 -22.39 -4.22 6.49
C VAL A 6 -21.42 -5.19 7.14
N GLY A 7 -21.12 -6.27 6.46
CA GLY A 7 -20.04 -7.19 6.79
C GLY A 7 -18.72 -6.73 6.16
N LEU A 8 -17.64 -6.68 6.94
CA LEU A 8 -16.29 -6.36 6.48
C LEU A 8 -15.44 -7.64 6.49
N ASN A 9 -15.08 -8.15 5.30
CA ASN A 9 -14.29 -9.36 5.17
C ASN A 9 -12.80 -9.07 5.34
N LEU A 10 -12.25 -9.48 6.48
CA LEU A 10 -10.84 -9.40 6.87
C LEU A 10 -10.19 -10.79 7.04
N VAL A 11 -10.77 -11.83 6.45
CA VAL A 11 -10.27 -13.22 6.58
C VAL A 11 -8.86 -13.38 6.00
N PHE A 12 -8.45 -12.48 5.13
CA PHE A 12 -7.09 -12.44 4.54
C PHE A 12 -6.02 -11.92 5.50
N LEU A 13 -6.39 -11.15 6.53
CA LEU A 13 -5.49 -10.27 7.28
C LEU A 13 -4.54 -11.06 8.18
N THR A 14 -3.24 -10.89 7.97
CA THR A 14 -2.18 -11.32 8.89
C THR A 14 -1.49 -10.07 9.44
N PRO A 15 -1.84 -9.63 10.64
CA PRO A 15 -1.31 -8.39 11.21
C PRO A 15 0.22 -8.37 11.27
N GLY A 16 0.83 -7.25 10.87
CA GLY A 16 2.27 -7.08 10.80
C GLY A 16 2.97 -7.68 9.56
N GLU A 17 2.21 -8.33 8.65
CA GLU A 17 2.80 -9.00 7.48
C GLU A 17 2.25 -8.51 6.12
N GLN A 18 1.29 -7.56 6.10
CA GLN A 18 0.54 -7.23 4.87
C GLN A 18 0.59 -5.76 4.43
N GLY A 19 1.40 -4.93 5.09
CA GLY A 19 1.68 -3.55 4.63
C GLY A 19 0.41 -2.75 4.28
N GLY A 20 0.32 -2.29 3.03
CA GLY A 20 -0.76 -1.41 2.58
C GLY A 20 -2.18 -1.93 2.77
N MET A 21 -2.42 -3.24 2.65
CA MET A 21 -3.75 -3.82 2.90
C MET A 21 -4.14 -3.80 4.39
N GLU A 22 -3.16 -3.94 5.29
CA GLU A 22 -3.39 -3.76 6.72
C GLU A 22 -3.65 -2.29 7.04
N THR A 23 -2.87 -1.37 6.46
CA THR A 23 -3.12 0.08 6.58
C THR A 23 -4.52 0.43 6.10
N TYR A 24 -4.96 -0.11 4.95
CA TYR A 24 -6.32 0.08 4.45
C TYR A 24 -7.39 -0.33 5.46
N ALA A 25 -7.26 -1.51 6.07
CA ALA A 25 -8.21 -1.97 7.07
C ALA A 25 -8.17 -1.11 8.35
N ARG A 26 -6.98 -0.77 8.84
CA ARG A 26 -6.80 0.00 10.08
C ARG A 26 -7.36 1.42 10.00
N GLU A 27 -7.23 2.04 8.84
CA GLU A 27 -7.60 3.44 8.65
C GLU A 27 -9.04 3.60 8.13
N LEU A 28 -9.49 2.75 7.20
CA LEU A 28 -10.82 2.87 6.61
C LEU A 28 -11.94 2.47 7.58
N ILE A 29 -11.74 1.42 8.40
CA ILE A 29 -12.79 0.90 9.28
C ILE A 29 -13.29 1.94 10.28
N PRO A 30 -12.44 2.64 11.05
CA PRO A 30 -12.89 3.69 11.96
C PRO A 30 -13.65 4.82 11.24
N GLU A 31 -13.18 5.21 10.07
CA GLU A 31 -13.81 6.30 9.30
C GLU A 31 -15.18 5.88 8.72
N LEU A 32 -15.33 4.62 8.29
CA LEU A 32 -16.65 4.09 7.89
C LEU A 32 -17.67 4.13 9.03
N VAL A 33 -17.25 3.66 10.22
CA VAL A 33 -18.10 3.66 11.40
C VAL A 33 -18.46 5.08 11.84
N ALA A 34 -17.49 5.99 11.80
CA ALA A 34 -17.70 7.39 12.16
C ALA A 34 -18.58 8.14 11.14
N ALA A 35 -18.48 7.81 9.86
CA ALA A 35 -19.24 8.47 8.79
C ALA A 35 -20.69 7.97 8.67
N ALA A 36 -20.99 6.77 9.16
CA ALA A 36 -22.33 6.16 9.07
C ALA A 36 -22.71 5.44 10.39
N PRO A 37 -22.88 6.18 11.49
CA PRO A 37 -23.19 5.60 12.80
C PRO A 37 -24.55 4.91 12.87
N GLU A 38 -25.45 5.19 11.92
CA GLU A 38 -26.74 4.52 11.78
C GLU A 38 -26.63 3.10 11.21
N HIS A 39 -25.52 2.77 10.54
CA HIS A 39 -25.28 1.45 9.97
C HIS A 39 -24.65 0.52 11.01
N ARG A 40 -24.99 -0.75 10.89
CA ARG A 40 -24.32 -1.79 11.67
C ARG A 40 -23.13 -2.35 10.89
N PHE A 41 -21.96 -2.38 11.52
CA PHE A 41 -20.76 -3.00 10.95
C PHE A 41 -20.39 -4.26 11.73
N THR A 42 -19.99 -5.32 11.00
CA THR A 42 -19.44 -6.56 11.60
C THR A 42 -18.19 -6.96 10.85
N CYS A 43 -17.07 -7.07 11.55
CA CYS A 43 -15.80 -7.54 10.99
C CYS A 43 -15.74 -9.08 11.05
N PHE A 44 -15.54 -9.72 9.91
CA PHE A 44 -15.25 -11.15 9.81
C PHE A 44 -13.74 -11.33 9.75
N VAL A 45 -13.14 -11.78 10.84
CA VAL A 45 -11.68 -11.90 11.01
C VAL A 45 -11.27 -13.37 11.09
N ASN A 46 -10.04 -13.68 10.70
CA ASN A 46 -9.44 -14.98 10.98
C ASN A 46 -8.87 -15.04 12.42
N ARG A 47 -8.31 -16.17 12.81
CA ARG A 47 -7.72 -16.37 14.16
C ARG A 47 -6.52 -15.44 14.40
N ASP A 48 -5.69 -15.20 13.38
CA ASP A 48 -4.49 -14.38 13.52
C ASP A 48 -4.87 -12.90 13.79
N ALA A 49 -5.85 -12.38 13.07
CA ALA A 49 -6.36 -11.01 13.24
C ALA A 49 -7.19 -10.88 14.54
N ALA A 50 -7.92 -11.92 14.96
CA ALA A 50 -8.70 -11.91 16.19
C ALA A 50 -7.82 -11.78 17.44
N SER A 51 -6.59 -12.28 17.41
CA SER A 51 -5.62 -12.20 18.52
C SER A 51 -4.77 -10.92 18.52
N ALA A 52 -4.88 -10.10 17.49
CA ALA A 52 -4.06 -8.88 17.32
C ALA A 52 -4.88 -7.62 17.53
N ASN A 53 -4.26 -6.59 18.12
CA ASN A 53 -4.89 -5.28 18.30
C ASN A 53 -5.21 -4.61 16.97
N GLY A 54 -6.47 -4.18 16.81
CA GLY A 54 -6.92 -3.48 15.62
C GLY A 54 -8.36 -2.97 15.74
N PRO A 55 -8.80 -2.06 14.84
CA PRO A 55 -10.13 -1.48 14.90
C PRO A 55 -11.27 -2.51 14.76
N TRP A 56 -10.97 -3.66 14.17
CA TRP A 56 -11.93 -4.77 14.05
C TRP A 56 -12.32 -5.42 15.38
N GLN A 57 -11.59 -5.17 16.47
CA GLN A 57 -11.96 -5.63 17.82
C GLN A 57 -12.92 -4.68 18.56
N GLY A 58 -12.84 -3.38 18.22
CA GLY A 58 -13.66 -2.35 18.84
C GLY A 58 -15.06 -2.19 18.23
N LEU A 59 -15.33 -2.84 17.11
CA LEU A 59 -16.63 -2.84 16.47
C LEU A 59 -17.57 -3.87 17.12
N THR A 60 -18.79 -3.46 17.44
CA THR A 60 -19.80 -4.38 17.94
C THR A 60 -20.07 -5.47 16.91
N GLY A 61 -19.79 -6.72 17.23
CA GLY A 61 -20.10 -7.87 16.38
C GLY A 61 -18.94 -8.41 15.54
N SER A 62 -17.72 -8.38 16.03
CA SER A 62 -16.62 -9.13 15.39
C SER A 62 -16.91 -10.64 15.42
N VAL A 63 -16.80 -11.30 14.27
CA VAL A 63 -17.03 -12.74 14.08
C VAL A 63 -15.73 -13.41 13.62
N VAL A 64 -15.30 -14.44 14.38
CA VAL A 64 -14.09 -15.19 14.03
C VAL A 64 -14.42 -16.32 13.05
N VAL A 65 -13.83 -16.24 11.86
CA VAL A 65 -13.79 -17.36 10.91
C VAL A 65 -12.64 -18.28 11.34
N PRO A 66 -12.90 -19.58 11.65
CA PRO A 66 -11.94 -20.44 12.35
C PRO A 66 -10.82 -20.97 11.44
N VAL A 67 -10.06 -20.06 10.80
CA VAL A 67 -8.93 -20.34 9.91
C VAL A 67 -7.75 -19.44 10.26
N SER A 68 -6.54 -19.78 9.76
CA SER A 68 -5.37 -18.91 9.75
C SER A 68 -5.10 -18.42 8.33
N ALA A 69 -4.83 -17.12 8.16
CA ALA A 69 -4.47 -16.53 6.87
C ALA A 69 -3.03 -16.86 6.44
N ARG A 70 -2.18 -17.31 7.36
CA ARG A 70 -0.82 -17.82 7.05
C ARG A 70 -0.85 -19.07 6.17
N SER A 71 -1.91 -19.87 6.30
CA SER A 71 -2.19 -20.99 5.41
C SER A 71 -3.16 -20.60 4.29
N ARG A 72 -2.66 -20.55 3.06
CA ARG A 72 -3.48 -20.18 1.87
C ARG A 72 -4.69 -21.07 1.68
N MET A 73 -4.55 -22.37 1.91
CA MET A 73 -5.69 -23.31 1.80
C MET A 73 -6.74 -23.00 2.86
N GLN A 74 -6.33 -22.70 4.10
CA GLN A 74 -7.25 -22.33 5.16
C GLN A 74 -7.90 -20.98 4.85
N TRP A 75 -7.14 -19.97 4.38
CA TRP A 75 -7.70 -18.70 3.96
C TRP A 75 -8.75 -18.85 2.87
N VAL A 76 -8.43 -19.55 1.77
CA VAL A 76 -9.39 -19.78 0.66
C VAL A 76 -10.62 -20.54 1.15
N ARG A 77 -10.43 -21.61 1.95
CA ARG A 77 -11.54 -22.36 2.59
C ARG A 77 -12.37 -21.43 3.48
N GLY A 78 -11.73 -20.60 4.30
CA GLY A 78 -12.37 -19.65 5.19
C GLY A 78 -13.24 -18.66 4.41
N GLU A 79 -12.68 -18.03 3.40
CA GLU A 79 -13.37 -17.03 2.59
C GLU A 79 -14.48 -17.64 1.73
N GLN A 80 -14.23 -18.78 1.07
CA GLN A 80 -15.16 -19.35 0.10
C GLN A 80 -16.25 -20.23 0.72
N LEU A 81 -15.97 -20.91 1.84
CA LEU A 81 -16.89 -21.90 2.41
C LEU A 81 -17.44 -21.54 3.81
N LEU A 82 -16.62 -20.92 4.67
CA LEU A 82 -17.02 -20.66 6.06
C LEU A 82 -17.60 -19.26 6.26
N LEU A 83 -17.07 -18.26 5.57
CA LEU A 83 -17.54 -16.88 5.68
C LEU A 83 -18.99 -16.69 5.21
N PRO A 84 -19.44 -17.23 4.05
CA PRO A 84 -20.81 -16.99 3.58
C PRO A 84 -21.89 -17.40 4.59
N PRO A 85 -21.91 -18.61 5.16
CA PRO A 85 -22.93 -18.98 6.14
C PRO A 85 -22.83 -18.18 7.45
N LEU A 86 -21.64 -17.72 7.85
CA LEU A 86 -21.47 -16.85 9.02
C LEU A 86 -22.06 -15.45 8.77
N ALA A 87 -21.79 -14.87 7.58
CA ALA A 87 -22.37 -13.59 7.17
C ALA A 87 -23.89 -13.65 7.06
N GLN A 88 -24.43 -14.73 6.50
CA GLN A 88 -25.89 -14.94 6.44
C GLN A 88 -26.54 -15.06 7.82
N ARG A 89 -25.94 -15.83 8.74
CA ARG A 89 -26.43 -15.95 10.13
C ARG A 89 -26.35 -14.64 10.89
N ALA A 90 -25.37 -13.80 10.59
CA ALA A 90 -25.25 -12.47 11.15
C ALA A 90 -26.30 -11.48 10.60
N GLY A 91 -27.02 -11.84 9.52
CA GLY A 91 -27.98 -10.97 8.86
C GLY A 91 -27.31 -9.83 8.08
N VAL A 92 -26.18 -10.10 7.42
CA VAL A 92 -25.47 -9.11 6.63
C VAL A 92 -26.23 -8.84 5.32
N ASP A 93 -26.50 -7.59 5.03
CA ASP A 93 -27.13 -7.12 3.78
C ASP A 93 -26.07 -6.96 2.67
N LEU A 94 -24.89 -6.46 3.03
CA LEU A 94 -23.78 -6.23 2.12
C LEU A 94 -22.46 -6.71 2.74
N LEU A 95 -21.66 -7.46 1.98
CA LEU A 95 -20.32 -7.89 2.36
C LEU A 95 -19.29 -7.16 1.53
N HIS A 96 -18.41 -6.36 2.16
CA HIS A 96 -17.26 -5.73 1.54
C HIS A 96 -15.99 -6.53 1.81
N SER A 97 -15.35 -7.02 0.77
CA SER A 97 -14.07 -7.75 0.83
C SER A 97 -12.91 -6.80 0.52
N PHE A 98 -11.95 -6.71 1.45
CA PHE A 98 -10.86 -5.71 1.44
C PHE A 98 -9.60 -6.15 0.66
N ALA A 99 -9.56 -7.35 0.08
CA ALA A 99 -8.29 -7.90 -0.45
C ALA A 99 -8.43 -8.61 -1.80
N SER A 100 -8.93 -7.93 -2.81
CA SER A 100 -9.00 -8.40 -4.21
C SER A 100 -9.77 -9.71 -4.44
N THR A 101 -10.10 -10.46 -3.38
CA THR A 101 -10.91 -11.69 -3.41
C THR A 101 -12.17 -11.53 -2.57
N ALA A 102 -13.20 -12.31 -2.90
CA ALA A 102 -14.48 -12.31 -2.19
C ALA A 102 -15.14 -13.69 -2.32
N PRO A 103 -16.06 -14.06 -1.41
CA PRO A 103 -16.82 -15.31 -1.57
C PRO A 103 -17.64 -15.28 -2.87
N GLY A 104 -17.64 -16.41 -3.57
CA GLY A 104 -18.36 -16.59 -4.85
C GLY A 104 -19.88 -16.72 -4.71
N TRP A 105 -20.40 -16.89 -3.48
CA TRP A 105 -21.81 -17.12 -3.18
C TRP A 105 -22.24 -16.48 -1.85
N GLY A 106 -23.53 -16.43 -1.60
CA GLY A 106 -24.16 -15.84 -0.41
C GLY A 106 -25.38 -15.00 -0.82
N SER A 107 -26.34 -14.77 0.09
CA SER A 107 -27.58 -14.02 -0.14
C SER A 107 -27.43 -12.51 0.03
N PHE A 108 -26.25 -12.03 0.37
CA PHE A 108 -25.89 -10.62 0.55
C PHE A 108 -25.35 -10.00 -0.73
N SER A 109 -25.47 -8.68 -0.88
CA SER A 109 -24.74 -7.93 -1.90
C SER A 109 -23.25 -7.96 -1.64
N ARG A 110 -22.40 -7.93 -2.66
CA ARG A 110 -20.95 -7.99 -2.54
C ARG A 110 -20.28 -6.77 -3.15
N VAL A 111 -19.36 -6.20 -2.40
CA VAL A 111 -18.38 -5.21 -2.86
C VAL A 111 -16.99 -5.79 -2.66
N VAL A 112 -16.09 -5.60 -3.60
CA VAL A 112 -14.69 -6.01 -3.48
C VAL A 112 -13.77 -4.85 -3.82
N THR A 113 -12.78 -4.58 -2.96
CA THR A 113 -11.68 -3.67 -3.29
C THR A 113 -10.56 -4.45 -3.97
N ILE A 114 -10.17 -4.01 -5.16
CA ILE A 114 -9.03 -4.54 -5.91
C ILE A 114 -7.93 -3.50 -5.88
N HIS A 115 -6.90 -3.75 -5.06
CA HIS A 115 -5.78 -2.83 -4.87
C HIS A 115 -4.87 -2.76 -6.08
N ASP A 116 -4.61 -3.89 -6.72
CA ASP A 116 -3.80 -3.99 -7.93
C ASP A 116 -4.12 -5.26 -8.73
N LEU A 117 -3.56 -5.33 -9.93
CA LEU A 117 -3.52 -6.53 -10.76
C LEU A 117 -2.07 -6.87 -11.19
N ILE A 118 -1.09 -6.60 -10.32
CA ILE A 118 0.35 -6.81 -10.60
C ILE A 118 0.62 -8.26 -11.04
N TYR A 119 -0.07 -9.24 -10.48
CA TYR A 119 0.03 -10.65 -10.90
C TYR A 119 -0.35 -10.88 -12.38
N ARG A 120 -1.05 -9.94 -13.01
CA ARG A 120 -1.47 -9.97 -14.43
C ARG A 120 -0.58 -9.07 -15.28
N THR A 121 -0.30 -7.86 -14.80
CA THR A 121 0.43 -6.81 -15.55
C THR A 121 1.93 -7.04 -15.54
N LEU A 122 2.46 -7.71 -14.49
CA LEU A 122 3.87 -8.02 -14.31
C LEU A 122 4.03 -9.48 -13.80
N PRO A 123 3.71 -10.50 -14.61
CA PRO A 123 3.67 -11.91 -14.17
C PRO A 123 4.98 -12.43 -13.59
N GLU A 124 6.11 -11.91 -14.07
CA GLU A 124 7.45 -12.26 -13.60
C GLU A 124 7.69 -11.84 -12.13
N ALA A 125 6.97 -10.84 -11.63
CA ALA A 125 7.08 -10.41 -10.23
C ALA A 125 6.33 -11.33 -9.26
N HIS A 126 5.45 -12.21 -9.77
CA HIS A 126 4.63 -13.13 -8.97
C HIS A 126 4.62 -14.55 -9.55
N PRO A 127 5.77 -15.26 -9.56
CA PRO A 127 5.81 -16.63 -10.06
C PRO A 127 5.10 -17.61 -9.12
N GLY A 128 4.66 -18.75 -9.68
CA GLY A 128 4.22 -19.92 -8.92
C GLY A 128 2.71 -20.00 -8.62
N VAL A 129 2.35 -20.93 -7.72
CA VAL A 129 0.97 -21.33 -7.39
C VAL A 129 0.11 -20.16 -6.87
N ARG A 130 0.72 -19.16 -6.24
CA ARG A 130 0.01 -17.96 -5.77
C ARG A 130 -0.63 -17.20 -6.93
N ALA A 131 0.13 -16.97 -8.00
CA ALA A 131 -0.38 -16.27 -9.17
C ALA A 131 -1.52 -17.03 -9.85
N LEU A 132 -1.44 -18.37 -9.87
CA LEU A 132 -2.51 -19.20 -10.45
C LEU A 132 -3.80 -19.08 -9.65
N GLY A 133 -3.75 -19.13 -8.31
CA GLY A 133 -4.91 -18.92 -7.45
C GLY A 133 -5.55 -17.54 -7.66
N MET A 134 -4.75 -16.48 -7.72
CA MET A 134 -5.24 -15.12 -7.98
C MET A 134 -5.87 -14.97 -9.36
N ARG A 135 -5.38 -15.68 -10.40
CA ARG A 135 -5.96 -15.70 -11.74
C ARG A 135 -7.38 -16.29 -11.80
N VAL A 136 -7.78 -17.03 -10.78
CA VAL A 136 -9.14 -17.60 -10.66
C VAL A 136 -9.99 -16.82 -9.68
N LEU A 137 -9.48 -16.57 -8.47
CA LEU A 137 -10.26 -15.98 -7.39
C LEU A 137 -10.58 -14.48 -7.62
N VAL A 138 -9.63 -13.70 -8.16
CA VAL A 138 -9.87 -12.26 -8.40
C VAL A 138 -10.92 -12.04 -9.51
N PRO A 139 -10.86 -12.69 -10.70
CA PRO A 139 -11.94 -12.60 -11.67
C PRO A 139 -13.29 -13.10 -11.14
N LEU A 140 -13.30 -14.15 -10.31
CA LEU A 140 -14.52 -14.64 -9.69
C LEU A 140 -15.12 -13.59 -8.77
N ALA A 141 -14.31 -13.00 -7.88
CA ALA A 141 -14.73 -11.94 -6.98
C ALA A 141 -15.28 -10.73 -7.74
N ALA A 142 -14.54 -10.24 -8.75
CA ALA A 142 -14.96 -9.11 -9.58
C ALA A 142 -16.29 -9.36 -10.33
N ARG A 143 -16.49 -10.55 -10.87
CA ARG A 143 -17.72 -10.91 -11.58
C ARG A 143 -18.93 -11.07 -10.67
N ARG A 144 -18.72 -11.61 -9.46
CA ARG A 144 -19.77 -11.91 -8.47
C ARG A 144 -20.11 -10.74 -7.56
N SER A 145 -19.29 -9.68 -7.53
CA SER A 145 -19.57 -8.47 -6.77
C SER A 145 -20.49 -7.53 -7.56
N ALA A 146 -21.43 -6.90 -6.87
CA ALA A 146 -22.29 -5.85 -7.44
C ALA A 146 -21.44 -4.64 -7.89
N ARG A 147 -20.43 -4.29 -7.05
CA ARG A 147 -19.50 -3.18 -7.32
C ARG A 147 -18.06 -3.61 -7.05
N VAL A 148 -17.13 -3.03 -7.79
CA VAL A 148 -15.70 -3.20 -7.61
C VAL A 148 -15.10 -1.84 -7.30
N ILE A 149 -14.41 -1.73 -6.17
CA ILE A 149 -13.62 -0.54 -5.81
C ILE A 149 -12.19 -0.75 -6.31
N ALA A 150 -11.60 0.27 -6.91
CA ALA A 150 -10.19 0.34 -7.27
C ALA A 150 -9.58 1.57 -6.61
N ASP A 151 -8.34 1.47 -6.12
CA ASP A 151 -7.67 2.54 -5.39
C ASP A 151 -7.24 3.71 -6.28
N SER A 152 -7.16 3.49 -7.60
CA SER A 152 -6.74 4.49 -8.58
C SER A 152 -7.45 4.30 -9.93
N GLN A 153 -7.42 5.34 -10.76
CA GLN A 153 -7.89 5.25 -12.16
C GLN A 153 -7.07 4.23 -12.95
N ALA A 154 -5.77 4.15 -12.67
CA ALA A 154 -4.90 3.16 -13.29
C ALA A 154 -5.36 1.72 -12.96
N THR A 155 -5.60 1.41 -11.68
CA THR A 155 -6.14 0.11 -11.27
C THR A 155 -7.54 -0.14 -11.84
N ALA A 156 -8.41 0.89 -11.90
CA ALA A 156 -9.74 0.77 -12.50
C ALA A 156 -9.65 0.46 -14.01
N ALA A 157 -8.71 1.05 -14.73
CA ALA A 157 -8.45 0.73 -16.13
C ALA A 157 -8.01 -0.73 -16.30
N ASP A 158 -7.12 -1.23 -15.43
CA ASP A 158 -6.68 -2.61 -15.43
C ASP A 158 -7.82 -3.59 -15.10
N VAL A 159 -8.69 -3.27 -14.12
CA VAL A 159 -9.89 -4.06 -13.79
C VAL A 159 -10.81 -4.20 -15.00
N ARG A 160 -11.08 -3.10 -15.70
CA ARG A 160 -11.90 -3.12 -16.93
C ARG A 160 -11.24 -3.94 -18.02
N ARG A 161 -9.94 -3.74 -18.24
CA ARG A 161 -9.17 -4.38 -19.32
C ARG A 161 -8.97 -5.88 -19.10
N TYR A 162 -8.53 -6.28 -17.91
CA TYR A 162 -8.08 -7.65 -17.65
C TYR A 162 -9.15 -8.55 -17.01
N LEU A 163 -10.12 -7.97 -16.30
CA LEU A 163 -11.20 -8.72 -15.66
C LEU A 163 -12.53 -8.58 -16.39
N HIS A 164 -12.59 -7.71 -17.42
CA HIS A 164 -13.78 -7.44 -18.23
C HIS A 164 -15.00 -7.03 -17.39
N VAL A 165 -14.77 -6.25 -16.33
CA VAL A 165 -15.84 -5.66 -15.52
C VAL A 165 -16.40 -4.45 -16.26
N ALA A 166 -17.74 -4.37 -16.33
CA ALA A 166 -18.40 -3.25 -16.98
C ALA A 166 -18.06 -1.91 -16.29
N PRO A 167 -17.79 -0.82 -17.03
CA PRO A 167 -17.36 0.46 -16.47
C PRO A 167 -18.23 1.00 -15.35
N HIS A 168 -19.55 0.85 -15.45
CA HIS A 168 -20.52 1.31 -14.46
C HIS A 168 -20.46 0.53 -13.13
N ARG A 169 -19.77 -0.61 -13.07
CA ARG A 169 -19.58 -1.42 -11.87
C ARG A 169 -18.24 -1.17 -11.20
N VAL A 170 -17.37 -0.32 -11.75
CA VAL A 170 -16.05 -0.01 -11.20
C VAL A 170 -16.06 1.40 -10.68
N ASP A 171 -15.82 1.54 -9.38
CA ASP A 171 -15.70 2.81 -8.66
C ASP A 171 -14.24 3.05 -8.29
N VAL A 172 -13.78 4.28 -8.40
CA VAL A 172 -12.45 4.67 -7.93
C VAL A 172 -12.59 5.36 -6.58
N VAL A 173 -11.93 4.80 -5.57
CA VAL A 173 -11.87 5.34 -4.21
C VAL A 173 -10.41 5.45 -3.83
N ALA A 174 -9.85 6.65 -3.92
CA ALA A 174 -8.46 6.89 -3.56
C ALA A 174 -8.23 6.69 -2.06
N LEU A 175 -7.07 6.13 -1.72
CA LEU A 175 -6.66 5.94 -0.34
C LEU A 175 -6.34 7.28 0.33
N GLY A 176 -6.36 7.29 1.66
CA GLY A 176 -6.02 8.45 2.48
C GLY A 176 -4.62 8.36 3.07
N ILE A 177 -4.21 9.46 3.72
CA ILE A 177 -3.06 9.48 4.61
C ILE A 177 -3.52 9.02 5.98
N GLY A 178 -2.79 8.05 6.55
CA GLY A 178 -3.09 7.47 7.85
C GLY A 178 -2.72 8.37 9.02
N ALA A 179 -3.21 7.97 10.19
CA ALA A 179 -2.92 8.59 11.49
C ALA A 179 -1.45 8.42 11.92
N ALA A 180 -0.62 7.72 11.19
CA ALA A 180 0.81 7.57 11.46
C ALA A 180 1.52 8.92 11.65
N ALA A 181 1.08 9.96 10.94
CA ALA A 181 1.51 11.35 11.18
C ALA A 181 1.19 11.90 12.59
N ARG A 182 0.55 11.12 13.46
CA ARG A 182 0.24 11.48 14.87
C ARG A 182 1.18 10.81 15.87
N THR A 183 2.06 9.92 15.43
CA THR A 183 3.06 9.29 16.30
C THR A 183 4.27 10.20 16.41
N ALA A 184 4.77 10.42 17.62
CA ALA A 184 6.00 11.18 17.83
C ALA A 184 7.17 10.47 17.10
N ALA A 185 7.87 11.23 16.25
CA ALA A 185 9.02 10.72 15.52
C ALA A 185 10.17 10.38 16.46
N LEU A 186 10.90 9.32 16.17
CA LEU A 186 12.19 9.06 16.79
C LEU A 186 13.11 10.27 16.51
N PRO A 187 13.85 10.80 17.52
CA PRO A 187 14.78 11.92 17.33
C PRO A 187 15.79 11.65 16.21
N GLU A 188 16.18 12.67 15.45
CA GLU A 188 17.08 12.53 14.30
C GLU A 188 18.42 11.89 14.69
N ALA A 189 18.97 12.24 15.86
CA ALA A 189 20.22 11.66 16.35
C ALA A 189 20.11 10.13 16.53
N ASP A 190 18.96 9.66 17.06
CA ASP A 190 18.71 8.24 17.27
C ASP A 190 18.49 7.51 15.95
N VAL A 191 17.81 8.16 14.98
CA VAL A 191 17.67 7.63 13.61
C VAL A 191 19.03 7.49 12.95
N ARG A 192 19.89 8.53 13.01
CA ARG A 192 21.24 8.49 12.44
C ARG A 192 22.10 7.41 13.06
N ALA A 193 22.01 7.24 14.38
CA ALA A 193 22.68 6.16 15.09
C ALA A 193 22.15 4.78 14.68
N MET A 194 20.82 4.62 14.59
CA MET A 194 20.18 3.36 14.21
C MET A 194 20.62 2.85 12.84
N VAL A 195 20.82 3.77 11.88
CA VAL A 195 21.21 3.41 10.50
C VAL A 195 22.69 3.64 10.20
N ASP A 196 23.49 4.05 11.19
CA ASP A 196 24.91 4.38 11.05
C ASP A 196 25.16 5.36 9.89
N ALA A 197 24.43 6.48 9.93
CA ALA A 197 24.45 7.47 8.85
C ALA A 197 25.66 8.41 8.93
N GLY A 198 26.18 8.69 10.14
CA GLY A 198 27.11 9.80 10.36
C GLY A 198 26.49 11.11 9.83
N ASP A 199 27.26 11.88 9.06
CA ASP A 199 26.82 13.15 8.45
C ASP A 199 26.23 12.98 7.04
N ARG A 200 26.13 11.76 6.53
CA ARG A 200 25.64 11.49 5.17
C ARG A 200 24.17 11.85 5.01
N ALA A 201 23.79 12.30 3.82
CA ALA A 201 22.39 12.43 3.44
C ALA A 201 21.70 11.05 3.46
N ILE A 202 20.51 11.00 4.04
CA ILE A 202 19.68 9.78 4.08
C ILE A 202 18.65 9.83 2.94
N VAL A 203 18.63 8.79 2.11
CA VAL A 203 17.60 8.53 1.10
C VAL A 203 16.85 7.27 1.51
N ILE A 204 15.53 7.33 1.55
CA ILE A 204 14.74 6.17 1.97
C ILE A 204 13.88 5.63 0.81
N SER A 205 13.70 4.30 0.79
CA SER A 205 12.74 3.63 -0.09
C SER A 205 11.89 2.66 0.71
N VAL A 206 10.70 3.13 1.12
CA VAL A 206 9.80 2.40 2.01
C VAL A 206 9.01 1.37 1.20
N SER A 207 9.35 0.09 1.33
CA SER A 207 8.60 -0.98 0.67
C SER A 207 8.97 -2.38 1.18
N ALA A 208 8.07 -3.34 1.02
CA ALA A 208 8.44 -4.76 1.05
C ALA A 208 9.48 -5.06 -0.03
N LYS A 209 10.41 -6.00 0.24
CA LYS A 209 11.49 -6.36 -0.69
C LYS A 209 10.96 -7.29 -1.80
N LEU A 210 10.01 -6.80 -2.61
CA LEU A 210 9.39 -7.53 -3.72
C LEU A 210 10.03 -7.12 -5.07
N ALA A 211 10.03 -8.03 -6.03
CA ALA A 211 10.70 -7.81 -7.32
C ALA A 211 10.15 -6.57 -8.08
N HIS A 212 8.83 -6.36 -8.07
CA HIS A 212 8.20 -5.21 -8.73
C HIS A 212 8.55 -3.85 -8.08
N LYS A 213 9.04 -3.84 -6.82
CA LYS A 213 9.54 -2.61 -6.18
C LYS A 213 10.88 -2.15 -6.77
N ASN A 214 11.53 -2.98 -7.59
CA ASN A 214 12.66 -2.62 -8.46
C ASN A 214 13.90 -2.12 -7.70
N LEU A 215 14.08 -2.57 -6.46
CA LEU A 215 15.18 -2.14 -5.61
C LEU A 215 16.57 -2.56 -6.18
N LEU A 216 16.64 -3.60 -7.03
CA LEU A 216 17.88 -3.96 -7.73
C LEU A 216 18.41 -2.81 -8.59
N ARG A 217 17.52 -2.12 -9.33
CA ARG A 217 17.91 -0.95 -10.13
C ARG A 217 18.23 0.27 -9.27
N LEU A 218 17.52 0.45 -8.16
CA LEU A 218 17.86 1.52 -7.21
C LEU A 218 19.26 1.36 -6.64
N ILE A 219 19.65 0.13 -6.29
CA ILE A 219 21.02 -0.19 -5.82
C ILE A 219 22.04 0.05 -6.93
N GLY A 220 21.72 -0.32 -8.19
CA GLY A 220 22.58 -0.02 -9.34
C GLY A 220 22.74 1.48 -9.59
N ALA A 221 21.65 2.23 -9.51
CA ALA A 221 21.66 3.68 -9.59
C ALA A 221 22.50 4.33 -8.48
N LEU A 222 22.35 3.87 -7.24
CA LEU A 222 23.16 4.33 -6.11
C LEU A 222 24.66 4.10 -6.38
N ALA A 223 25.03 2.92 -6.86
CA ALA A 223 26.43 2.59 -7.15
C ALA A 223 27.05 3.46 -8.25
N SER A 224 26.26 3.99 -9.17
CA SER A 224 26.73 4.91 -10.22
C SER A 224 26.99 6.34 -9.74
N ILE A 225 26.52 6.71 -8.54
CA ILE A 225 26.82 7.99 -7.92
C ILE A 225 28.27 7.95 -7.39
N PRO A 226 29.09 9.00 -7.62
CA PRO A 226 30.45 9.06 -7.07
C PRO A 226 30.46 8.84 -5.55
N ALA A 227 31.42 8.08 -5.04
CA ALA A 227 31.48 7.69 -3.64
C ALA A 227 31.46 8.88 -2.66
N SER A 228 32.07 10.01 -3.04
CA SER A 228 32.09 11.24 -2.24
C SER A 228 30.73 11.97 -2.16
N GLN A 229 29.79 11.68 -3.05
CA GLN A 229 28.46 12.30 -3.12
C GLN A 229 27.35 11.29 -2.80
N ARG A 230 27.72 10.01 -2.58
CA ARG A 230 26.76 8.92 -2.43
C ARG A 230 26.03 9.01 -1.10
N PRO A 231 24.68 9.11 -1.10
CA PRO A 231 23.89 9.10 0.12
C PRO A 231 23.86 7.71 0.76
N LEU A 232 23.42 7.65 2.01
CA LEU A 232 23.01 6.39 2.63
C LEU A 232 21.60 6.02 2.17
N LEU A 233 21.46 4.89 1.50
CA LEU A 233 20.17 4.33 1.11
C LEU A 233 19.63 3.44 2.22
N VAL A 234 18.50 3.81 2.79
CA VAL A 234 17.83 3.03 3.83
C VAL A 234 16.55 2.40 3.27
N LEU A 235 16.41 1.10 3.46
CA LEU A 235 15.35 0.26 2.90
C LEU A 235 14.48 -0.34 4.03
N PRO A 236 13.56 0.43 4.66
CA PRO A 236 12.61 -0.11 5.63
C PRO A 236 11.52 -0.93 4.93
N GLY A 237 11.03 -1.95 5.64
CA GLY A 237 9.96 -2.84 5.18
C GLY A 237 10.34 -4.31 5.32
N TYR A 238 9.33 -5.17 5.42
CA TYR A 238 9.54 -6.58 5.73
C TYR A 238 10.37 -7.31 4.66
N PRO A 239 11.21 -8.28 5.12
CA PRO A 239 12.03 -9.07 4.21
C PRO A 239 11.18 -10.07 3.43
N THR A 240 11.65 -10.41 2.23
CA THR A 240 11.10 -11.49 1.41
C THR A 240 12.26 -12.34 0.88
N PRO A 241 12.01 -13.51 0.27
CA PRO A 241 13.08 -14.28 -0.39
C PRO A 241 13.86 -13.49 -1.44
N HIS A 242 13.29 -12.44 -2.01
CA HIS A 242 13.96 -11.56 -2.98
C HIS A 242 15.07 -10.70 -2.33
N GLU A 243 15.07 -10.49 -1.02
CA GLU A 243 16.11 -9.71 -0.33
C GLU A 243 17.50 -10.31 -0.51
N ALA A 244 17.61 -11.65 -0.61
CA ALA A 244 18.90 -12.30 -0.87
C ALA A 244 19.54 -11.81 -2.18
N GLN A 245 18.73 -11.57 -3.23
CA GLN A 245 19.22 -11.02 -4.50
C GLN A 245 19.64 -9.56 -4.36
N LEU A 246 18.95 -8.77 -3.54
CA LEU A 246 19.31 -7.38 -3.27
C LEU A 246 20.67 -7.32 -2.55
N ARG A 247 20.88 -8.13 -1.53
CA ARG A 247 22.16 -8.23 -0.79
C ARG A 247 23.32 -8.70 -1.68
N ALA A 248 23.06 -9.67 -2.54
CA ALA A 248 24.05 -10.11 -3.55
C ALA A 248 24.42 -8.97 -4.52
N ARG A 249 23.44 -8.17 -4.96
CA ARG A 249 23.68 -6.99 -5.83
C ARG A 249 24.50 -5.92 -5.12
N VAL A 250 24.22 -5.64 -3.86
CA VAL A 250 25.00 -4.71 -3.01
C VAL A 250 26.46 -5.15 -2.91
N ALA A 251 26.71 -6.43 -2.62
CA ALA A 251 28.06 -6.99 -2.53
C ALA A 251 28.79 -6.93 -3.87
N ALA A 252 28.14 -7.31 -4.98
CA ALA A 252 28.72 -7.30 -6.31
C ALA A 252 29.11 -5.90 -6.80
N LEU A 253 28.41 -4.85 -6.33
CA LEU A 253 28.70 -3.47 -6.69
C LEU A 253 29.62 -2.76 -5.68
N GLY A 254 30.02 -3.41 -4.58
CA GLY A 254 30.89 -2.83 -3.56
C GLY A 254 30.30 -1.65 -2.81
N VAL A 255 28.95 -1.64 -2.60
CA VAL A 255 28.22 -0.55 -1.93
C VAL A 255 27.61 -0.98 -0.59
N ALA A 256 28.27 -1.93 0.10
CA ALA A 256 27.75 -2.48 1.34
C ALA A 256 27.61 -1.41 2.46
N ASP A 257 28.54 -0.48 2.51
CA ASP A 257 28.53 0.62 3.49
C ASP A 257 27.49 1.70 3.19
N ASP A 258 26.92 1.69 1.96
CA ASP A 258 26.01 2.72 1.49
C ASP A 258 24.53 2.26 1.54
N VAL A 259 24.24 1.01 1.94
CA VAL A 259 22.87 0.47 1.97
C VAL A 259 22.56 -0.14 3.33
N ARG A 260 21.41 0.23 3.89
CA ARG A 260 20.88 -0.36 5.13
C ARG A 260 19.53 -1.05 4.86
N PHE A 261 19.50 -2.35 5.08
CA PHE A 261 18.26 -3.13 5.05
C PHE A 261 17.67 -3.14 6.45
N LEU A 262 16.54 -2.48 6.60
CA LEU A 262 15.74 -2.57 7.81
C LEU A 262 14.59 -3.55 7.57
N GLY A 263 14.23 -4.28 8.62
CA GLY A 263 13.02 -5.10 8.64
C GLY A 263 11.78 -4.23 8.81
N TRP A 264 10.79 -4.76 9.51
CA TRP A 264 9.66 -3.97 9.98
C TRP A 264 10.15 -2.99 11.05
N VAL A 265 9.84 -1.73 10.89
CA VAL A 265 10.15 -0.65 11.84
C VAL A 265 8.88 -0.23 12.56
N SER A 266 9.00 0.25 13.78
CA SER A 266 7.89 0.84 14.53
C SER A 266 7.39 2.14 13.87
N ALA A 267 6.20 2.58 14.24
CA ALA A 267 5.66 3.84 13.73
C ALA A 267 6.57 5.04 14.08
N ALA A 268 7.14 5.08 15.30
CA ALA A 268 8.06 6.15 15.71
C ALA A 268 9.36 6.16 14.90
N GLU A 269 9.93 4.97 14.61
CA GLU A 269 11.11 4.84 13.76
C GLU A 269 10.82 5.24 12.32
N LEU A 270 9.65 4.85 11.77
CA LEU A 270 9.26 5.24 10.42
C LEU A 270 9.07 6.75 10.30
N GLU A 271 8.39 7.38 11.26
CA GLU A 271 8.26 8.83 11.32
C GLU A 271 9.62 9.53 11.43
N GLY A 272 10.51 9.01 12.27
CA GLY A 272 11.88 9.50 12.38
C GLY A 272 12.68 9.35 11.08
N LEU A 273 12.55 8.22 10.39
CA LEU A 273 13.19 8.00 9.09
C LEU A 273 12.68 8.99 8.02
N TYR A 274 11.37 9.26 7.95
CA TYR A 274 10.84 10.30 7.07
C TYR A 274 11.38 11.69 7.45
N ALA A 275 11.42 12.02 8.73
CA ALA A 275 11.91 13.33 9.21
C ALA A 275 13.39 13.55 8.89
N ALA A 276 14.23 12.51 9.02
CA ALA A 276 15.66 12.56 8.74
C ALA A 276 16.00 12.43 7.24
N ALA A 277 15.04 11.99 6.39
CA ALA A 277 15.30 11.76 4.99
C ALA A 277 15.45 13.05 4.19
N ARG A 278 16.49 13.11 3.35
CA ARG A 278 16.65 14.18 2.36
C ARG A 278 15.61 14.06 1.25
N CYS A 279 15.32 12.81 0.81
CA CYS A 279 14.25 12.49 -0.11
C CYS A 279 13.80 11.03 0.01
N VAL A 280 12.63 10.75 -0.55
CA VAL A 280 12.08 9.40 -0.74
C VAL A 280 12.21 9.01 -2.19
N VAL A 281 12.64 7.78 -2.47
CA VAL A 281 12.73 7.23 -3.82
C VAL A 281 11.84 6.00 -3.94
N LEU A 282 10.88 6.02 -4.88
CA LEU A 282 10.01 4.87 -5.16
C LEU A 282 10.19 4.40 -6.63
N PRO A 283 11.12 3.46 -6.89
CA PRO A 283 11.51 3.05 -8.25
C PRO A 283 10.63 1.94 -8.83
N THR A 284 9.44 1.74 -8.29
CA THR A 284 8.56 0.60 -8.58
C THR A 284 8.20 0.48 -10.06
N LEU A 285 8.06 -0.76 -10.55
CA LEU A 285 7.59 -1.05 -11.91
C LEU A 285 6.07 -1.06 -12.02
N ALA A 286 5.38 -1.32 -10.91
CA ALA A 286 3.93 -1.35 -10.81
C ALA A 286 3.47 -1.07 -9.38
N GLU A 287 2.35 -0.39 -9.24
CA GLU A 287 1.69 -0.04 -7.99
C GLU A 287 0.18 -0.05 -8.15
N GLY A 288 -0.54 -0.27 -7.05
CA GLY A 288 -1.98 -0.05 -7.01
C GLY A 288 -2.35 1.40 -6.69
N PHE A 289 -1.57 2.04 -5.79
CA PHE A 289 -1.77 3.43 -5.39
C PHE A 289 -0.46 4.19 -5.16
N GLY A 290 0.40 3.72 -4.25
CA GLY A 290 1.66 4.41 -3.93
C GLY A 290 1.61 5.17 -2.61
N LEU A 291 1.07 4.56 -1.54
CA LEU A 291 1.03 5.15 -0.20
C LEU A 291 2.34 5.78 0.25
N PRO A 292 3.54 5.19 0.02
CA PRO A 292 4.81 5.81 0.44
C PRO A 292 5.09 7.18 -0.21
N VAL A 293 4.61 7.42 -1.44
CA VAL A 293 4.69 8.73 -2.09
C VAL A 293 3.85 9.74 -1.32
N LEU A 294 2.61 9.37 -1.03
CA LEU A 294 1.67 10.22 -0.32
C LEU A 294 2.13 10.49 1.12
N GLU A 295 2.68 9.48 1.78
CA GLU A 295 3.25 9.57 3.14
C GLU A 295 4.44 10.55 3.20
N ALA A 296 5.35 10.48 2.23
CA ALA A 296 6.46 11.41 2.11
C ALA A 296 5.99 12.85 1.85
N MET A 297 5.07 13.03 0.92
CA MET A 297 4.49 14.33 0.58
C MET A 297 3.81 14.98 1.78
N ALA A 298 3.05 14.22 2.57
CA ALA A 298 2.38 14.72 3.77
C ALA A 298 3.35 15.29 4.81
N ARG A 299 4.56 14.74 4.86
CA ARG A 299 5.64 15.15 5.78
C ARG A 299 6.57 16.21 5.18
N GLY A 300 6.26 16.69 3.98
CA GLY A 300 7.10 17.64 3.27
C GLY A 300 8.46 17.06 2.88
N VAL A 301 8.57 15.74 2.68
CA VAL A 301 9.78 15.11 2.17
C VAL A 301 9.73 15.07 0.64
N PRO A 302 10.73 15.60 -0.08
CA PRO A 302 10.78 15.54 -1.54
C PRO A 302 10.74 14.10 -2.05
N VAL A 303 9.98 13.86 -3.12
CA VAL A 303 9.78 12.54 -3.69
C VAL A 303 10.37 12.46 -5.09
N ALA A 304 11.20 11.43 -5.33
CA ALA A 304 11.51 10.93 -6.67
C ALA A 304 10.79 9.58 -6.87
N CYS A 305 10.02 9.45 -7.94
CA CYS A 305 9.29 8.22 -8.18
C CYS A 305 9.22 7.85 -9.67
N SER A 306 8.87 6.59 -9.92
CA SER A 306 8.70 6.07 -11.27
C SER A 306 7.65 6.84 -12.05
N ASP A 307 7.93 7.11 -13.31
CA ASP A 307 6.98 7.69 -14.25
C ASP A 307 5.99 6.62 -14.74
N ILE A 308 5.04 6.30 -13.88
CA ILE A 308 3.94 5.39 -14.16
C ILE A 308 2.58 6.04 -13.85
N PRO A 309 1.50 5.65 -14.54
CA PRO A 309 0.22 6.36 -14.46
C PRO A 309 -0.29 6.57 -13.04
N VAL A 310 -0.24 5.54 -12.19
CA VAL A 310 -0.73 5.63 -10.81
C VAL A 310 0.06 6.61 -9.95
N LEU A 311 1.38 6.69 -10.10
CA LEU A 311 2.20 7.63 -9.32
C LEU A 311 2.05 9.07 -9.81
N ARG A 312 1.78 9.28 -11.11
CA ARG A 312 1.35 10.59 -11.62
C ARG A 312 -0.01 11.00 -11.08
N GLU A 313 -0.96 10.04 -10.98
CA GLU A 313 -2.27 10.29 -10.38
C GLU A 313 -2.16 10.73 -8.91
N VAL A 314 -1.29 10.08 -8.13
CA VAL A 314 -1.12 10.39 -6.71
C VAL A 314 -0.29 11.65 -6.49
N ALA A 315 0.85 11.78 -7.14
CA ALA A 315 1.77 12.89 -6.91
C ALA A 315 1.41 14.17 -7.69
N GLY A 316 0.64 14.08 -8.78
CA GLY A 316 0.45 15.21 -9.69
C GLY A 316 1.79 15.66 -10.28
N ASP A 317 2.05 16.98 -10.25
CA ASP A 317 3.31 17.56 -10.69
C ASP A 317 4.30 17.80 -9.52
N ASP A 318 3.97 17.32 -8.33
CA ASP A 318 4.70 17.60 -7.09
C ASP A 318 5.70 16.50 -6.71
N ALA A 319 6.20 15.74 -7.71
CA ALA A 319 7.30 14.78 -7.56
C ALA A 319 8.30 14.88 -8.71
N ARG A 320 9.53 14.40 -8.50
CA ARG A 320 10.50 14.20 -9.56
C ARG A 320 10.30 12.81 -10.18
N PHE A 321 9.77 12.77 -11.40
CA PHE A 321 9.53 11.52 -12.13
C PHE A 321 10.76 11.07 -12.90
N PHE A 322 10.95 9.74 -12.99
CA PHE A 322 12.02 9.10 -13.76
C PHE A 322 11.54 7.81 -14.44
N ASP A 323 12.22 7.40 -15.52
CA ASP A 323 12.06 6.07 -16.10
C ASP A 323 12.56 5.00 -15.12
N PRO A 324 11.68 4.11 -14.58
CA PRO A 324 12.10 3.09 -13.63
C PRO A 324 13.02 2.01 -14.23
N ARG A 325 13.17 1.97 -15.55
CA ARG A 325 14.05 1.03 -16.23
C ARG A 325 15.46 1.56 -16.43
N SER A 326 15.71 2.85 -16.14
CA SER A 326 17.01 3.51 -16.31
C SER A 326 17.68 3.78 -14.96
N GLU A 327 18.76 3.07 -14.66
CA GLU A 327 19.60 3.33 -13.47
C GLU A 327 20.14 4.77 -13.50
N THR A 328 20.52 5.28 -14.67
CA THR A 328 21.01 6.65 -14.85
C THR A 328 19.92 7.69 -14.51
N ALA A 329 18.67 7.48 -14.98
CA ALA A 329 17.57 8.41 -14.67
C ALA A 329 17.21 8.41 -13.18
N ILE A 330 17.29 7.25 -12.52
CA ILE A 330 17.10 7.12 -11.06
C ILE A 330 18.22 7.88 -10.33
N ALA A 331 19.48 7.67 -10.70
CA ALA A 331 20.64 8.36 -10.09
C ALA A 331 20.55 9.88 -10.26
N GLN A 332 20.21 10.36 -11.46
CA GLN A 332 20.01 11.79 -11.73
C GLN A 332 18.87 12.39 -10.87
N ALA A 333 17.75 11.66 -10.72
CA ALA A 333 16.64 12.12 -9.89
C ALA A 333 17.04 12.22 -8.41
N ILE A 334 17.85 11.27 -7.92
CA ILE A 334 18.41 11.32 -6.56
C ILE A 334 19.32 12.55 -6.42
N GLY A 335 20.30 12.76 -7.32
CA GLY A 335 21.23 13.88 -7.28
C GLY A 335 20.49 15.23 -7.26
N GLN A 336 19.48 15.40 -8.11
CA GLN A 336 18.66 16.60 -8.13
C GLN A 336 17.92 16.88 -6.81
N LEU A 337 17.50 15.86 -6.07
CA LEU A 337 16.84 16.04 -4.77
C LEU A 337 17.82 16.16 -3.60
N LEU A 338 19.10 15.78 -3.81
CA LEU A 338 20.17 16.05 -2.85
C LEU A 338 20.64 17.51 -2.88
N GLY A 339 20.39 18.22 -3.97
CA GLY A 339 20.71 19.63 -4.12
C GLY A 339 22.15 19.88 -4.55
N ASP A 340 22.64 19.12 -5.54
CA ASP A 340 24.02 19.20 -6.06
C ASP A 340 24.30 20.50 -6.83
N SER A 341 23.27 21.29 -7.15
CA SER A 341 23.34 22.61 -7.81
C SER A 341 22.27 23.56 -7.25
N ASP A 342 22.38 24.87 -7.56
CA ASP A 342 21.40 25.88 -7.11
C ASP A 342 20.00 25.55 -7.64
N SER A 343 19.88 25.17 -8.93
CA SER A 343 18.59 24.78 -9.53
C SER A 343 17.99 23.51 -8.89
N ASP A 344 18.82 22.58 -8.43
CA ASP A 344 18.39 21.36 -7.77
C ASP A 344 17.92 21.63 -6.34
N SER A 345 18.59 22.57 -5.65
CA SER A 345 18.16 23.09 -4.33
C SER A 345 16.77 23.72 -4.43
N ASP A 346 16.49 24.48 -5.48
CA ASP A 346 15.19 25.08 -5.75
C ASP A 346 14.11 24.00 -6.01
N LEU A 347 14.43 22.94 -6.77
CA LEU A 347 13.52 21.85 -7.03
C LEU A 347 13.14 21.13 -5.73
N ALA A 348 14.10 20.72 -4.93
CA ALA A 348 13.87 20.05 -3.65
C ALA A 348 13.02 20.92 -2.70
N SER A 349 13.31 22.24 -2.63
CA SER A 349 12.58 23.20 -1.81
C SER A 349 11.13 23.35 -2.28
N ARG A 350 10.90 23.47 -3.59
CA ARG A 350 9.57 23.54 -4.19
C ARG A 350 8.75 22.28 -3.88
N LEU A 351 9.31 21.09 -4.07
CA LEU A 351 8.62 19.84 -3.81
C LEU A 351 8.30 19.65 -2.32
N ARG A 352 9.21 20.10 -1.44
CA ARG A 352 9.00 20.12 0.02
C ARG A 352 7.80 20.98 0.41
N ALA A 353 7.65 22.13 -0.20
CA ALA A 353 6.55 23.08 0.06
C ALA A 353 5.22 22.60 -0.53
N ALA A 354 5.23 22.01 -1.74
CA ALA A 354 4.02 21.61 -2.46
C ALA A 354 3.42 20.28 -1.94
N GLY A 355 4.27 19.33 -1.57
CA GLY A 355 3.85 17.99 -1.16
C GLY A 355 2.72 17.95 -0.13
N PRO A 356 2.78 18.70 0.99
CA PRO A 356 1.71 18.67 1.99
C PRO A 356 0.36 19.15 1.49
N ALA A 357 0.33 20.11 0.55
CA ALA A 357 -0.90 20.59 -0.07
C ALA A 357 -1.52 19.54 -0.99
N ARG A 358 -0.69 18.82 -1.74
CA ARG A 358 -1.11 17.67 -2.56
C ARG A 358 -1.67 16.56 -1.69
N ALA A 359 -0.96 16.19 -0.64
CA ALA A 359 -1.32 15.10 0.26
C ALA A 359 -2.67 15.34 0.96
N ARG A 360 -3.00 16.57 1.34
CA ARG A 360 -4.31 16.91 1.95
C ARG A 360 -5.53 16.62 1.08
N GLN A 361 -5.36 16.41 -0.23
CA GLN A 361 -6.46 16.01 -1.13
C GLN A 361 -6.89 14.56 -0.91
N PHE A 362 -6.11 13.77 -0.18
CA PHE A 362 -6.32 12.36 0.10
C PHE A 362 -6.55 12.14 1.58
N SER A 363 -7.76 11.74 1.97
CA SER A 363 -8.08 11.46 3.36
C SER A 363 -8.90 10.18 3.49
N TRP A 364 -8.72 9.46 4.58
CA TRP A 364 -9.48 8.24 4.87
C TRP A 364 -10.95 8.54 5.11
N ARG A 365 -11.27 9.72 5.65
CA ARG A 365 -12.65 10.19 5.75
C ARG A 365 -13.34 10.25 4.38
N ARG A 366 -12.67 10.89 3.40
CA ARG A 366 -13.19 10.95 2.02
C ARG A 366 -13.29 9.57 1.39
N ALA A 367 -12.31 8.69 1.64
CA ALA A 367 -12.36 7.30 1.19
C ALA A 367 -13.57 6.57 1.79
N ALA A 368 -13.85 6.77 3.07
CA ALA A 368 -15.02 6.20 3.74
C ALA A 368 -16.33 6.71 3.16
N GLU A 369 -16.49 8.03 2.98
CA GLU A 369 -17.68 8.66 2.38
C GLU A 369 -17.93 8.13 0.96
N GLN A 370 -16.88 8.02 0.14
CA GLN A 370 -16.98 7.44 -1.21
C GLN A 370 -17.31 5.95 -1.17
N THR A 371 -16.75 5.19 -0.23
CA THR A 371 -17.05 3.76 -0.04
C THR A 371 -18.52 3.55 0.36
N LEU A 372 -19.07 4.39 1.25
CA LEU A 372 -20.49 4.36 1.61
C LEU A 372 -21.39 4.62 0.40
N ALA A 373 -21.03 5.58 -0.44
CA ALA A 373 -21.75 5.82 -1.71
C ALA A 373 -21.67 4.63 -2.67
N VAL A 374 -20.58 3.83 -2.64
CA VAL A 374 -20.50 2.55 -3.38
C VAL A 374 -21.47 1.53 -2.78
N TYR A 375 -21.60 1.46 -1.45
CA TYR A 375 -22.55 0.55 -0.80
C TYR A 375 -23.98 0.84 -1.21
N GLU A 376 -24.37 2.14 -1.25
CA GLU A 376 -25.69 2.55 -1.75
C GLU A 376 -25.94 2.04 -3.16
N ARG A 377 -25.00 2.22 -4.07
CA ARG A 377 -25.08 1.72 -5.46
C ARG A 377 -25.06 0.19 -5.58
N ALA A 378 -24.51 -0.50 -4.58
CA ALA A 378 -24.47 -1.96 -4.57
C ALA A 378 -25.77 -2.58 -4.03
N LEU A 379 -26.59 -1.80 -3.32
CA LEU A 379 -27.85 -2.23 -2.73
C LEU A 379 -29.07 -1.76 -3.54
N ALA A 380 -28.91 -0.76 -4.42
CA ALA A 380 -29.93 -0.31 -5.38
C ALA A 380 -30.10 -1.34 -6.49
#